data_edb0d59177ac32096043cf380fd087c2
#
_entry.id   edb0d59177ac32096043cf380fd087c2
#
_cell.length_a   1.000
_cell.length_b   1.000
_cell.length_c   1.000
_cell.angle_alpha   90.00
_cell.angle_beta   90.00
_cell.angle_gamma   90.00
#
_symmetry.space_group_name_H-M   'P 1'
#
loop_
_entity.id
_entity.type
_entity.pdbx_description
1 polymer ?
#
loop_
_entity_poly.entity_id
_entity_poly.type
_entity_poly.pdbx_seq_one_letter_code
_entity_poly.pdbx_strand_id
1 'polypeptide(L)'
;MVEKIIAIIEQLSKKYSVKPIIPDTASFSFILESPHIQELKHSAPVAGSSGKTMASVLLDQTVEKPLGLLVKENAEAGFPDRTLNRIGIMNVSNIPLQKKAYDLLDVKQNEFFFDLLEKIRTTNERTVYSIPEMNDLQTALLQKFNEHLMQIRGRTCTLVPCGRFAQKFVRLSTVTDDNWNIMYDVPHPSYNSWNQTRYRDKISELKRTFFENIIV
;
A
#
# COMPACT_ATOMS: atom_id res chain seq x y z
N MET A 1 -14.04 19.42 -10.49
CA MET A 1 -13.82 18.06 -11.07
C MET A 1 -13.42 17.06 -10.00
N VAL A 2 -12.57 17.41 -9.03
CA VAL A 2 -12.13 16.55 -7.91
C VAL A 2 -13.30 15.90 -7.17
N GLU A 3 -14.34 16.65 -6.79
CA GLU A 3 -15.52 16.12 -6.09
C GLU A 3 -16.24 15.01 -6.87
N LYS A 4 -16.34 15.14 -8.20
CA LYS A 4 -16.93 14.10 -9.05
C LYS A 4 -16.08 12.82 -9.04
N ILE A 5 -14.76 12.96 -9.07
CA ILE A 5 -13.81 11.84 -8.98
C ILE A 5 -13.92 11.17 -7.61
N ILE A 6 -13.98 11.95 -6.53
CA ILE A 6 -14.17 11.43 -5.17
C ILE A 6 -15.48 10.64 -5.08
N ALA A 7 -16.58 11.16 -5.61
CA ALA A 7 -17.87 10.46 -5.60
C ALA A 7 -17.82 9.11 -6.34
N ILE A 8 -17.11 9.02 -7.48
CA ILE A 8 -16.90 7.75 -8.20
C ILE A 8 -16.06 6.78 -7.34
N ILE A 9 -14.97 7.27 -6.74
CA ILE A 9 -14.13 6.46 -5.84
C ILE A 9 -14.97 5.92 -4.68
N GLU A 10 -15.79 6.75 -4.05
CA GLU A 10 -16.65 6.34 -2.93
C GLU A 10 -17.71 5.31 -3.34
N GLN A 11 -18.31 5.49 -4.52
CA GLN A 11 -19.26 4.51 -5.07
C GLN A 11 -18.56 3.15 -5.29
N LEU A 12 -17.41 3.13 -5.95
CA LEU A 12 -16.64 1.91 -6.22
C LEU A 12 -16.11 1.29 -4.93
N SER A 13 -15.75 2.10 -3.94
CA SER A 13 -15.24 1.62 -2.65
C SER A 13 -16.24 0.75 -1.89
N LYS A 14 -17.54 0.89 -2.13
CA LYS A 14 -18.57 0.04 -1.51
C LYS A 14 -18.41 -1.44 -1.88
N LYS A 15 -17.81 -1.74 -3.04
CA LYS A 15 -17.65 -3.09 -3.57
C LYS A 15 -16.19 -3.54 -3.70
N TYR A 16 -15.28 -2.60 -3.97
CA TYR A 16 -13.90 -2.89 -4.36
C TYR A 16 -12.87 -2.32 -3.41
N SER A 17 -13.19 -2.11 -2.15
CA SER A 17 -12.24 -1.50 -1.22
C SER A 17 -11.55 -2.54 -0.35
N VAL A 18 -10.25 -2.31 -0.12
CA VAL A 18 -9.44 -3.02 0.86
C VAL A 18 -8.90 -2.00 1.87
N LYS A 19 -9.32 -2.16 3.10
CA LYS A 19 -8.91 -1.27 4.19
C LYS A 19 -7.47 -1.54 4.62
N PRO A 20 -6.72 -0.53 5.10
CA PRO A 20 -5.44 -0.75 5.74
C PRO A 20 -5.58 -1.64 6.98
N ILE A 21 -4.51 -2.35 7.32
CA ILE A 21 -4.38 -3.06 8.59
C ILE A 21 -3.26 -2.37 9.35
N ILE A 22 -3.61 -1.64 10.40
CA ILE A 22 -2.67 -0.82 11.17
C ILE A 22 -2.91 -1.09 12.66
N PRO A 23 -2.23 -2.10 13.24
CA PRO A 23 -2.27 -2.32 14.68
C PRO A 23 -1.83 -1.06 15.45
N ASP A 24 -2.35 -0.85 16.65
CA ASP A 24 -1.98 0.33 17.46
C ASP A 24 -0.48 0.33 17.83
N THR A 25 0.13 -0.84 17.87
CA THR A 25 1.56 -1.05 18.14
C THR A 25 2.41 -1.06 16.86
N ALA A 26 1.82 -0.75 15.69
CA ALA A 26 2.56 -0.76 14.43
C ALA A 26 3.69 0.29 14.46
N SER A 27 4.93 -0.19 14.45
CA SER A 27 6.15 0.60 14.37
C SER A 27 6.85 0.50 13.02
N PHE A 28 6.29 -0.30 12.10
CA PHE A 28 6.80 -0.53 10.75
C PHE A 28 5.65 -0.65 9.76
N SER A 29 5.46 0.34 8.90
CA SER A 29 4.30 0.41 8.01
C SER A 29 4.69 0.34 6.54
N PHE A 30 4.26 -0.73 5.87
CA PHE A 30 4.43 -0.90 4.43
C PHE A 30 3.33 -0.16 3.66
N ILE A 31 3.74 0.62 2.67
CA ILE A 31 2.84 1.39 1.81
C ILE A 31 2.97 0.84 0.39
N LEU A 32 1.87 0.31 -0.16
CA LEU A 32 1.81 -0.27 -1.50
C LEU A 32 0.98 0.63 -2.44
N GLU A 33 0.81 0.19 -3.69
CA GLU A 33 0.10 0.96 -4.73
C GLU A 33 -1.42 0.93 -4.54
N SER A 34 -2.01 -0.24 -4.72
CA SER A 34 -3.46 -0.45 -4.74
C SER A 34 -3.80 -1.92 -4.62
N PRO A 35 -5.04 -2.28 -4.22
CA PRO A 35 -5.47 -3.67 -4.15
C PRO A 35 -5.47 -4.37 -5.53
N HIS A 36 -5.27 -5.66 -5.49
CA HIS A 36 -5.45 -6.57 -6.60
C HIS A 36 -6.55 -7.61 -6.27
N ILE A 37 -6.94 -8.45 -7.23
CA ILE A 37 -8.03 -9.43 -7.08
C ILE A 37 -7.92 -10.29 -5.82
N GLN A 38 -6.72 -10.76 -5.46
CA GLN A 38 -6.52 -11.55 -4.25
C GLN A 38 -6.76 -10.74 -2.98
N GLU A 39 -6.39 -9.48 -2.98
CA GLU A 39 -6.60 -8.57 -1.86
C GLU A 39 -8.09 -8.25 -1.68
N LEU A 40 -8.85 -8.06 -2.77
CA LEU A 40 -10.29 -7.92 -2.73
C LEU A 40 -10.96 -9.18 -2.18
N LYS A 41 -10.55 -10.37 -2.67
CA LYS A 41 -11.10 -11.67 -2.25
C LYS A 41 -10.93 -11.92 -0.75
N HIS A 42 -9.79 -11.53 -0.19
CA HIS A 42 -9.46 -11.77 1.21
C HIS A 42 -9.68 -10.56 2.11
N SER A 43 -10.09 -9.41 1.55
CA SER A 43 -10.25 -8.14 2.28
C SER A 43 -9.00 -7.80 3.12
N ALA A 44 -7.81 -8.00 2.54
CA ALA A 44 -6.53 -7.74 3.19
C ALA A 44 -5.49 -7.25 2.17
N PRO A 45 -4.70 -6.21 2.47
CA PRO A 45 -3.62 -5.78 1.60
C PRO A 45 -2.54 -6.88 1.52
N VAL A 46 -1.80 -6.94 0.42
CA VAL A 46 -0.76 -7.95 0.12
C VAL A 46 -1.16 -9.40 0.42
N ALA A 47 -2.41 -9.76 0.09
CA ALA A 47 -2.94 -11.11 0.27
C ALA A 47 -2.58 -12.09 -0.88
N GLY A 48 -1.74 -11.69 -1.83
CA GLY A 48 -1.30 -12.50 -2.96
C GLY A 48 0.17 -12.94 -2.89
N SER A 49 0.74 -13.30 -4.04
CA SER A 49 2.14 -13.76 -4.16
C SER A 49 3.17 -12.74 -3.65
N SER A 50 2.94 -11.45 -3.87
CA SER A 50 3.79 -10.39 -3.31
C SER A 50 3.84 -10.46 -1.78
N GLY A 51 2.71 -10.74 -1.13
CA GLY A 51 2.64 -10.89 0.31
C GLY A 51 3.38 -12.13 0.82
N LYS A 52 3.40 -13.24 0.04
CA LYS A 52 4.24 -14.41 0.38
C LYS A 52 5.73 -14.07 0.36
N THR A 53 6.16 -13.38 -0.70
CA THR A 53 7.56 -12.90 -0.79
C THR A 53 7.92 -12.00 0.39
N MET A 54 7.05 -11.04 0.74
CA MET A 54 7.26 -10.17 1.89
C MET A 54 7.35 -10.95 3.19
N ALA A 55 6.42 -11.88 3.44
CA ALA A 55 6.41 -12.71 4.65
C ALA A 55 7.71 -13.53 4.77
N SER A 56 8.11 -14.22 3.70
CA SER A 56 9.33 -15.05 3.73
C SER A 56 10.60 -14.23 3.98
N VAL A 57 10.68 -13.02 3.40
CA VAL A 57 11.84 -12.14 3.60
C VAL A 57 11.87 -11.55 5.02
N LEU A 58 10.72 -11.07 5.53
CA LEU A 58 10.65 -10.41 6.83
C LEU A 58 10.71 -11.36 8.01
N LEU A 59 10.19 -12.58 7.87
CA LEU A 59 10.19 -13.57 8.93
C LEU A 59 11.38 -14.55 8.84
N ASP A 60 12.25 -14.36 7.85
CA ASP A 60 13.46 -15.16 7.59
C ASP A 60 13.21 -16.67 7.53
N GLN A 61 12.08 -17.05 6.97
CA GLN A 61 11.66 -18.45 6.81
C GLN A 61 10.75 -18.61 5.59
N THR A 62 10.65 -19.85 5.08
CA THR A 62 9.67 -20.14 4.04
C THR A 62 8.26 -20.05 4.61
N VAL A 63 7.47 -19.10 4.11
CA VAL A 63 6.10 -18.87 4.55
C VAL A 63 5.15 -19.01 3.39
N GLU A 64 4.19 -19.93 3.48
CA GLU A 64 3.19 -20.14 2.45
C GLU A 64 2.04 -19.13 2.50
N LYS A 65 1.79 -18.54 3.66
CA LYS A 65 0.73 -17.57 3.85
C LYS A 65 1.20 -16.15 3.56
N PRO A 66 0.47 -15.34 2.77
CA PRO A 66 0.79 -13.95 2.51
C PRO A 66 0.83 -13.09 3.77
N LEU A 67 1.73 -12.10 3.81
CA LEU A 67 1.92 -11.21 4.97
C LEU A 67 0.63 -10.54 5.44
N GLY A 68 -0.18 -10.04 4.51
CA GLY A 68 -1.45 -9.40 4.86
C GLY A 68 -2.44 -10.33 5.56
N LEU A 69 -2.45 -11.63 5.20
CA LEU A 69 -3.29 -12.61 5.87
C LEU A 69 -2.74 -12.94 7.26
N LEU A 70 -1.41 -13.05 7.41
CA LEU A 70 -0.79 -13.27 8.73
C LEU A 70 -1.11 -12.12 9.69
N VAL A 71 -0.93 -10.87 9.26
CA VAL A 71 -1.20 -9.70 10.09
C VAL A 71 -2.70 -9.58 10.41
N LYS A 72 -3.58 -9.84 9.42
CA LYS A 72 -5.03 -9.83 9.63
C LYS A 72 -5.48 -10.87 10.66
N GLU A 73 -5.07 -12.12 10.49
CA GLU A 73 -5.42 -13.21 11.42
C GLU A 73 -4.86 -12.97 12.81
N ASN A 74 -3.65 -12.43 12.91
CA ASN A 74 -3.06 -12.05 14.18
C ASN A 74 -3.90 -10.97 14.90
N ALA A 75 -4.40 -9.99 14.15
CA ALA A 75 -5.31 -8.97 14.69
C ALA A 75 -6.65 -9.57 15.15
N GLU A 76 -7.25 -10.45 14.34
CA GLU A 76 -8.50 -11.14 14.66
C GLU A 76 -8.36 -12.08 15.88
N ALA A 77 -7.17 -12.64 16.11
CA ALA A 77 -6.85 -13.48 17.26
C ALA A 77 -6.45 -12.70 18.53
N GLY A 78 -6.54 -11.38 18.54
CA GLY A 78 -6.18 -10.54 19.69
C GLY A 78 -4.68 -10.29 19.84
N PHE A 79 -3.94 -10.29 18.74
CA PHE A 79 -2.51 -9.91 18.66
C PHE A 79 -1.53 -10.82 19.43
N PRO A 80 -1.63 -12.14 19.31
CA PRO A 80 -0.72 -13.07 20.04
C PRO A 80 0.74 -12.99 19.56
N ASP A 81 0.99 -12.71 18.27
CA ASP A 81 2.34 -12.59 17.72
C ASP A 81 2.83 -11.14 17.76
N ARG A 82 3.81 -10.89 18.63
CA ARG A 82 4.39 -9.55 18.82
C ARG A 82 5.12 -9.02 17.58
N THR A 83 5.70 -9.87 16.75
CA THR A 83 6.38 -9.46 15.53
C THR A 83 5.38 -8.95 14.50
N LEU A 84 4.26 -9.66 14.33
CA LEU A 84 3.18 -9.26 13.44
C LEU A 84 2.45 -8.00 13.91
N ASN A 85 2.34 -7.77 15.22
CA ASN A 85 1.74 -6.57 15.81
C ASN A 85 2.45 -5.27 15.42
N ARG A 86 3.72 -5.35 15.06
CA ARG A 86 4.52 -4.19 14.67
C ARG A 86 4.32 -3.80 13.21
N ILE A 87 3.64 -4.63 12.44
CA ILE A 87 3.51 -4.47 11.00
C ILE A 87 2.18 -3.79 10.68
N GLY A 88 2.25 -2.56 10.18
CA GLY A 88 1.17 -1.89 9.47
C GLY A 88 1.26 -2.15 7.97
N ILE A 89 0.12 -2.26 7.29
CA ILE A 89 0.07 -2.41 5.84
C ILE A 89 -1.06 -1.55 5.28
N MET A 90 -0.74 -0.68 4.34
CA MET A 90 -1.71 0.16 3.65
C MET A 90 -1.41 0.28 2.16
N ASN A 91 -2.42 0.55 1.38
CA ASN A 91 -2.28 0.96 -0.01
C ASN A 91 -2.46 2.48 -0.14
N VAL A 92 -1.83 3.11 -1.11
CA VAL A 92 -2.11 4.51 -1.47
C VAL A 92 -3.57 4.66 -1.90
N SER A 93 -4.05 3.74 -2.74
CA SER A 93 -5.46 3.66 -3.12
C SER A 93 -6.12 2.45 -2.47
N ASN A 94 -7.27 2.64 -1.83
CA ASN A 94 -8.05 1.53 -1.29
C ASN A 94 -8.83 0.75 -2.36
N ILE A 95 -8.98 1.32 -3.55
CA ILE A 95 -9.59 0.64 -4.70
C ILE A 95 -8.51 0.26 -5.71
N PRO A 96 -8.71 -0.81 -6.51
CA PRO A 96 -7.78 -1.18 -7.56
C PRO A 96 -7.55 -0.06 -8.58
N LEU A 97 -6.31 0.10 -9.04
CA LEU A 97 -5.97 1.01 -10.15
C LEU A 97 -5.98 0.29 -11.52
N GLN A 98 -6.31 -0.98 -11.55
CA GLN A 98 -6.33 -1.82 -12.77
C GLN A 98 -7.77 -2.19 -13.14
N LYS A 99 -8.21 -1.88 -14.36
CA LYS A 99 -9.55 -2.21 -14.89
C LYS A 99 -9.94 -3.68 -14.69
N LYS A 100 -8.99 -4.60 -14.86
CA LYS A 100 -9.22 -6.05 -14.74
C LYS A 100 -9.69 -6.52 -13.36
N ALA A 101 -9.60 -5.69 -12.35
CA ALA A 101 -10.06 -6.02 -10.99
C ALA A 101 -11.55 -5.69 -10.77
N TYR A 102 -12.21 -5.11 -11.77
CA TYR A 102 -13.60 -4.68 -11.72
C TYR A 102 -14.49 -5.48 -12.66
N ASP A 103 -15.78 -5.49 -12.37
CA ASP A 103 -16.77 -6.06 -13.29
C ASP A 103 -16.89 -5.21 -14.55
N LEU A 104 -17.14 -5.86 -15.67
CA LEU A 104 -17.25 -5.20 -16.98
C LEU A 104 -18.32 -4.10 -17.02
N LEU A 105 -19.41 -4.26 -16.25
CA LEU A 105 -20.48 -3.27 -16.20
C LEU A 105 -20.02 -1.99 -15.54
N ASP A 106 -19.34 -2.09 -14.40
CA ASP A 106 -18.80 -0.94 -13.67
C ASP A 106 -17.77 -0.17 -14.53
N VAL A 107 -16.92 -0.93 -15.25
CA VAL A 107 -15.93 -0.35 -16.18
C VAL A 107 -16.60 0.42 -17.32
N LYS A 108 -17.63 -0.17 -17.97
CA LYS A 108 -18.35 0.47 -19.08
C LYS A 108 -19.07 1.76 -18.63
N GLN A 109 -19.62 1.78 -17.43
CA GLN A 109 -20.31 2.95 -16.88
C GLN A 109 -19.37 4.13 -16.58
N ASN A 110 -18.09 3.86 -16.32
CA ASN A 110 -17.10 4.84 -15.90
C ASN A 110 -15.80 4.74 -16.72
N GLU A 111 -15.88 4.43 -18.02
CA GLU A 111 -14.72 4.10 -18.87
C GLU A 111 -13.62 5.17 -18.79
N PHE A 112 -13.98 6.44 -18.93
CA PHE A 112 -13.05 7.56 -18.84
C PHE A 112 -12.30 7.59 -17.50
N PHE A 113 -12.99 7.35 -16.38
CA PHE A 113 -12.37 7.28 -15.06
C PHE A 113 -11.35 6.13 -14.96
N PHE A 114 -11.69 4.96 -15.49
CA PHE A 114 -10.78 3.82 -15.50
C PHE A 114 -9.57 4.03 -16.40
N ASP A 115 -9.70 4.78 -17.50
CA ASP A 115 -8.55 5.17 -18.32
C ASP A 115 -7.60 6.10 -17.55
N LEU A 116 -8.13 7.02 -16.76
CA LEU A 116 -7.33 7.86 -15.88
C LEU A 116 -6.60 7.03 -14.80
N LEU A 117 -7.29 6.05 -14.17
CA LEU A 117 -6.68 5.16 -13.17
C LEU A 117 -5.48 4.38 -13.75
N GLU A 118 -5.62 3.80 -14.93
CA GLU A 118 -4.51 3.08 -15.56
C GLU A 118 -3.37 4.01 -15.99
N LYS A 119 -3.68 5.21 -16.48
CA LYS A 119 -2.68 6.22 -16.82
C LYS A 119 -1.89 6.68 -15.60
N ILE A 120 -2.54 7.01 -14.49
CA ILE A 120 -1.84 7.47 -13.28
C ILE A 120 -0.93 6.39 -12.70
N ARG A 121 -1.35 5.12 -12.79
CA ARG A 121 -0.57 3.97 -12.36
C ARG A 121 0.69 3.77 -13.20
N THR A 122 0.58 3.88 -14.53
CA THR A 122 1.69 3.67 -15.47
C THR A 122 2.65 4.84 -15.54
N THR A 123 2.18 6.06 -15.24
CA THR A 123 3.01 7.29 -15.18
C THR A 123 3.41 7.62 -13.75
N ASN A 124 3.85 6.65 -13.01
CA ASN A 124 4.04 6.67 -11.56
C ASN A 124 5.16 7.60 -11.05
N GLU A 125 5.97 8.20 -11.94
CA GLU A 125 7.00 9.18 -11.58
C GLU A 125 6.53 10.64 -11.76
N ARG A 126 5.43 10.85 -12.51
CA ARG A 126 4.95 12.21 -12.77
C ARG A 126 4.14 12.74 -11.57
N THR A 127 4.44 13.97 -11.18
CA THR A 127 3.74 14.69 -10.11
C THR A 127 2.77 15.76 -10.67
N VAL A 128 2.96 16.17 -11.92
CA VAL A 128 2.11 17.12 -12.63
C VAL A 128 1.79 16.56 -14.02
N TYR A 129 0.55 16.66 -14.43
CA TYR A 129 0.03 16.17 -15.71
C TYR A 129 -0.50 17.31 -16.55
N SER A 130 -0.32 17.20 -17.89
CA SER A 130 -0.93 18.12 -18.86
C SER A 130 -2.46 17.95 -18.98
N ILE A 131 -2.99 16.80 -18.55
CA ILE A 131 -4.42 16.48 -18.52
C ILE A 131 -4.96 16.89 -17.15
N PRO A 132 -5.83 17.91 -17.04
CA PRO A 132 -6.33 18.42 -15.75
C PRO A 132 -6.97 17.32 -14.89
N GLU A 133 -7.74 16.42 -15.49
CA GLU A 133 -8.42 15.32 -14.79
C GLU A 133 -7.45 14.34 -14.13
N MET A 134 -6.23 14.20 -14.65
CA MET A 134 -5.17 13.41 -14.03
C MET A 134 -4.66 14.05 -12.74
N ASN A 135 -4.56 15.40 -12.71
CA ASN A 135 -4.19 16.12 -11.50
C ASN A 135 -5.32 16.05 -10.46
N ASP A 136 -6.57 16.14 -10.91
CA ASP A 136 -7.75 15.98 -10.04
C ASP A 136 -7.81 14.58 -9.42
N LEU A 137 -7.56 13.54 -10.23
CA LEU A 137 -7.48 12.16 -9.75
C LEU A 137 -6.32 11.98 -8.75
N GLN A 138 -5.13 12.53 -9.06
CA GLN A 138 -3.99 12.48 -8.12
C GLN A 138 -4.35 13.15 -6.80
N THR A 139 -5.02 14.30 -6.83
CA THR A 139 -5.47 15.02 -5.65
C THR A 139 -6.46 14.18 -4.82
N ALA A 140 -7.45 13.56 -5.47
CA ALA A 140 -8.43 12.72 -4.81
C ALA A 140 -7.79 11.49 -4.14
N LEU A 141 -6.87 10.82 -4.84
CA LEU A 141 -6.11 9.69 -4.26
C LEU A 141 -5.23 10.14 -3.09
N LEU A 142 -4.58 11.31 -3.21
CA LEU A 142 -3.73 11.86 -2.16
C LEU A 142 -4.53 12.23 -0.91
N GLN A 143 -5.74 12.78 -1.05
CA GLN A 143 -6.62 13.05 0.07
C GLN A 143 -6.96 11.78 0.84
N LYS A 144 -7.34 10.70 0.14
CA LYS A 144 -7.64 9.40 0.77
C LYS A 144 -6.40 8.76 1.40
N PHE A 145 -5.25 8.88 0.78
CA PHE A 145 -3.99 8.40 1.35
C PHE A 145 -3.59 9.18 2.62
N ASN A 146 -3.77 10.48 2.63
CA ASN A 146 -3.51 11.31 3.81
C ASN A 146 -4.40 10.90 5.01
N GLU A 147 -5.66 10.49 4.77
CA GLU A 147 -6.53 9.94 5.82
C GLU A 147 -5.90 8.69 6.48
N HIS A 148 -5.20 7.84 5.71
CA HIS A 148 -4.48 6.69 6.27
C HIS A 148 -3.25 7.10 7.08
N LEU A 149 -2.45 8.03 6.57
CA LEU A 149 -1.28 8.53 7.28
C LEU A 149 -1.66 9.21 8.61
N MET A 150 -2.80 9.89 8.66
CA MET A 150 -3.31 10.48 9.91
C MET A 150 -3.58 9.44 11.00
N GLN A 151 -3.89 8.18 10.65
CA GLN A 151 -4.11 7.11 11.64
C GLN A 151 -2.85 6.71 12.40
N ILE A 152 -1.66 6.97 11.83
CA ILE A 152 -0.37 6.66 12.45
C ILE A 152 0.40 7.90 12.92
N ARG A 153 -0.19 9.08 12.77
CA ARG A 153 0.42 10.33 13.23
C ARG A 153 0.58 10.32 14.75
N GLY A 154 1.70 10.84 15.24
CA GLY A 154 2.08 10.82 16.65
C GLY A 154 2.74 9.52 17.11
N ARG A 155 2.88 8.50 16.24
CA ARG A 155 3.53 7.23 16.56
C ARG A 155 4.96 7.20 16.00
N THR A 156 5.90 6.65 16.76
CA THR A 156 7.23 6.33 16.23
C THR A 156 7.09 5.17 15.24
N CYS A 157 7.33 5.43 13.96
CA CYS A 157 7.09 4.46 12.90
C CYS A 157 8.09 4.58 11.74
N THR A 158 8.59 3.46 11.25
CA THR A 158 9.31 3.41 9.98
C THR A 158 8.30 3.18 8.84
N LEU A 159 8.17 4.18 7.95
CA LEU A 159 7.35 4.08 6.74
C LEU A 159 8.17 3.49 5.59
N VAL A 160 7.65 2.47 4.94
CA VAL A 160 8.32 1.77 3.84
C VAL A 160 7.46 1.84 2.58
N PRO A 161 7.57 2.94 1.79
CA PRO A 161 6.87 3.03 0.52
C PRO A 161 7.52 2.09 -0.52
N CYS A 162 6.81 1.02 -0.86
CA CYS A 162 7.26 -0.03 -1.76
C CYS A 162 6.92 0.30 -3.22
N GLY A 163 7.95 0.58 -4.01
CA GLY A 163 7.84 0.92 -5.43
C GLY A 163 7.56 2.41 -5.68
N ARG A 164 7.77 2.81 -6.94
CA ARG A 164 7.76 4.22 -7.36
C ARG A 164 6.43 4.94 -7.09
N PHE A 165 5.32 4.25 -7.29
CA PHE A 165 3.99 4.83 -7.06
C PHE A 165 3.80 5.22 -5.58
N ALA A 166 4.05 4.30 -4.66
CA ALA A 166 3.95 4.58 -3.22
C ALA A 166 4.93 5.67 -2.79
N GLN A 167 6.18 5.61 -3.25
CA GLN A 167 7.20 6.63 -2.98
C GLN A 167 6.78 8.03 -3.46
N LYS A 168 6.18 8.11 -4.66
CA LYS A 168 5.64 9.37 -5.17
C LYS A 168 4.59 9.95 -4.24
N PHE A 169 3.61 9.15 -3.82
CA PHE A 169 2.52 9.63 -2.98
C PHE A 169 2.98 10.01 -1.57
N VAL A 170 3.96 9.31 -1.01
CA VAL A 170 4.58 9.72 0.26
C VAL A 170 5.28 11.08 0.13
N ARG A 171 6.00 11.34 -0.99
CA ARG A 171 6.63 12.65 -1.23
C ARG A 171 5.62 13.77 -1.48
N LEU A 172 4.44 13.46 -2.04
CA LEU A 172 3.37 14.44 -2.31
C LEU A 172 2.49 14.70 -1.08
N SER A 173 2.54 13.81 -0.08
CA SER A 173 1.75 13.94 1.13
C SER A 173 2.10 15.22 1.90
N THR A 174 1.06 15.89 2.39
CA THR A 174 1.18 17.01 3.31
C THR A 174 1.13 16.56 4.79
N VAL A 175 0.85 15.29 5.04
CA VAL A 175 0.88 14.70 6.38
C VAL A 175 2.30 14.24 6.66
N THR A 176 2.92 14.86 7.64
CA THR A 176 4.28 14.56 8.12
C THR A 176 4.29 14.40 9.63
N ASP A 177 5.30 13.72 10.15
CA ASP A 177 5.53 13.58 11.59
C ASP A 177 7.04 13.38 11.81
N ASP A 178 7.60 14.10 12.78
CA ASP A 178 9.03 14.03 13.12
C ASP A 178 9.43 12.67 13.72
N ASN A 179 8.46 11.90 14.21
CA ASN A 179 8.67 10.54 14.72
C ASN A 179 8.71 9.48 13.60
N TRP A 180 8.52 9.88 12.33
CA TRP A 180 8.60 8.94 11.21
C TRP A 180 9.99 8.87 10.61
N ASN A 181 10.51 7.66 10.49
CA ASN A 181 11.63 7.36 9.60
C ASN A 181 11.08 6.84 8.26
N ILE A 182 11.48 7.41 7.12
CA ILE A 182 10.98 6.98 5.81
C ILE A 182 12.10 6.25 5.05
N MET A 183 11.91 4.96 4.81
CA MET A 183 12.83 4.13 4.06
C MET A 183 12.44 4.10 2.58
N TYR A 184 13.01 5.00 1.80
CA TYR A 184 12.84 5.04 0.33
C TYR A 184 13.62 3.93 -0.38
N ASP A 185 13.40 3.82 -1.70
CA ASP A 185 14.08 2.93 -2.64
C ASP A 185 13.84 1.43 -2.42
N VAL A 186 12.88 1.08 -1.58
CA VAL A 186 12.40 -0.30 -1.47
C VAL A 186 11.56 -0.63 -2.70
N PRO A 187 11.90 -1.68 -3.46
CA PRO A 187 11.14 -2.05 -4.66
C PRO A 187 9.74 -2.56 -4.31
N HIS A 188 8.79 -2.42 -5.24
CA HIS A 188 7.49 -3.10 -5.09
C HIS A 188 7.70 -4.62 -5.08
N PRO A 189 7.06 -5.38 -4.16
CA PRO A 189 7.34 -6.82 -3.99
C PRO A 189 6.82 -7.72 -5.12
N SER A 190 6.10 -7.17 -6.12
CA SER A 190 5.66 -7.93 -7.28
C SER A 190 6.82 -8.47 -8.12
N TYR A 191 6.54 -9.48 -8.94
CA TYR A 191 7.52 -10.13 -9.80
C TYR A 191 8.74 -10.67 -9.04
N ASN A 192 8.53 -11.07 -7.80
CA ASN A 192 9.59 -11.60 -6.91
C ASN A 192 10.79 -10.65 -6.77
N SER A 193 10.57 -9.33 -6.85
CA SER A 193 11.64 -8.33 -6.87
C SER A 193 12.50 -8.34 -5.62
N TRP A 194 11.93 -8.63 -4.44
CA TRP A 194 12.64 -8.68 -3.18
C TRP A 194 13.71 -9.79 -3.11
N ASN A 195 13.62 -10.80 -3.97
CA ASN A 195 14.63 -11.88 -4.08
C ASN A 195 15.62 -11.64 -5.25
N GLN A 196 15.50 -10.54 -5.99
CA GLN A 196 16.40 -10.25 -7.11
C GLN A 196 17.72 -9.66 -6.61
N THR A 197 18.84 -10.12 -7.20
CA THR A 197 20.21 -9.69 -6.82
C THR A 197 20.39 -8.17 -6.83
N ARG A 198 19.79 -7.47 -7.80
CA ARG A 198 19.89 -6.00 -7.94
C ARG A 198 19.29 -5.22 -6.76
N TYR A 199 18.45 -5.84 -5.93
CA TYR A 199 17.82 -5.22 -4.78
C TYR A 199 18.32 -5.79 -3.44
N ARG A 200 19.31 -6.71 -3.48
CA ARG A 200 19.81 -7.42 -2.30
C ARG A 200 20.21 -6.49 -1.16
N ASP A 201 20.99 -5.46 -1.47
CA ASP A 201 21.50 -4.55 -0.43
C ASP A 201 20.38 -3.78 0.25
N LYS A 202 19.41 -3.27 -0.56
CA LYS A 202 18.23 -2.56 -0.02
C LYS A 202 17.32 -3.47 0.80
N ILE A 203 17.12 -4.70 0.38
CA ILE A 203 16.32 -5.68 1.12
C ILE A 203 17.06 -6.13 2.39
N SER A 204 18.38 -6.25 2.36
CA SER A 204 19.18 -6.52 3.57
C SER A 204 19.11 -5.38 4.57
N GLU A 205 19.16 -4.12 4.12
CA GLU A 205 18.94 -2.93 4.94
C GLU A 205 17.53 -2.95 5.57
N LEU A 206 16.50 -3.23 4.76
CA LEU A 206 15.12 -3.34 5.23
C LEU A 206 14.98 -4.39 6.34
N LYS A 207 15.52 -5.60 6.13
CA LYS A 207 15.52 -6.68 7.14
C LYS A 207 16.20 -6.21 8.42
N ARG A 208 17.42 -5.67 8.32
CA ARG A 208 18.17 -5.18 9.48
C ARG A 208 17.37 -4.16 10.26
N THR A 209 16.84 -3.12 9.60
CA THR A 209 16.04 -2.08 10.25
C THR A 209 14.78 -2.65 10.90
N PHE A 210 14.14 -3.64 10.27
CA PHE A 210 12.98 -4.31 10.84
C PHE A 210 13.32 -5.06 12.13
N PHE A 211 14.45 -5.78 12.18
CA PHE A 211 14.87 -6.55 13.34
C PHE A 211 15.52 -5.68 14.44
N GLU A 212 16.32 -4.68 14.10
CA GLU A 212 16.93 -3.77 15.09
C GLU A 212 15.88 -3.06 15.95
N ASN A 213 14.75 -2.69 15.37
CA ASN A 213 13.64 -2.11 16.11
C ASN A 213 12.86 -3.13 17.00
N ILE A 214 13.27 -4.41 17.08
CA ILE A 214 12.68 -5.40 18.00
C ILE A 214 13.32 -5.34 19.39
N ILE A 215 14.49 -4.72 19.53
CA ILE A 215 15.33 -4.82 20.72
C ILE A 215 15.12 -3.65 21.72
N VAL A 216 14.14 -2.78 21.46
CA VAL A 216 13.84 -1.65 22.38
C VAL A 216 12.56 -1.87 23.15
#